data_1f099e512867936e601aae01ae50ed06
#
_entry.id   1f099e512867936e601aae01ae50ed06
#
_cell.length_a   1.000
_cell.length_b   1.000
_cell.length_c   1.000
_cell.angle_alpha   90.00
_cell.angle_beta   90.00
_cell.angle_gamma   90.00
#
_symmetry.space_group_name_H-M   'P 1'
#
loop_
_entity.id
_entity.type
_entity.pdbx_description
1 polymer ?
#
loop_
_entity_poly.entity_id
_entity_poly.type
_entity_poly.pdbx_seq_one_letter_code
_entity_poly.pdbx_strand_id
1 'polypeptide(L)'
;MYARGVKHTFTNEMMKQSVTNFMIANFDLKHGMMMSFKIHTAENQVVHIGIFPDKETADEYGNHTKQARQQIADMGAKSEILAGPLTDFLISGDVTLDQLTAKS
;
A
#
# COMPACT_ATOMS: atom_id res chain seq x y z
N MET A 1 5.39 14.66 5.92
CA MET A 1 5.18 13.31 5.39
C MET A 1 4.10 13.32 4.33
N TYR A 2 4.14 12.35 3.46
CA TYR A 2 3.20 12.21 2.34
C TYR A 2 2.72 10.77 2.26
N ALA A 3 1.43 10.55 2.09
CA ALA A 3 0.85 9.22 1.97
C ALA A 3 0.45 8.95 0.52
N ARG A 4 0.69 7.73 0.07
CA ARG A 4 0.22 7.25 -1.23
C ARG A 4 -0.37 5.86 -1.01
N GLY A 5 -1.60 5.69 -1.42
CA GLY A 5 -2.31 4.43 -1.29
C GLY A 5 -2.95 4.01 -2.59
N VAL A 6 -3.23 2.72 -2.69
CA VAL A 6 -3.95 2.14 -3.83
C VAL A 6 -5.00 1.18 -3.30
N LYS A 7 -6.23 1.38 -3.71
CA LYS A 7 -7.31 0.44 -3.47
C LYS A 7 -7.43 -0.47 -4.68
N HIS A 8 -7.20 -1.77 -4.49
CA HIS A 8 -7.35 -2.77 -5.54
C HIS A 8 -8.60 -3.60 -5.29
N THR A 9 -9.40 -3.78 -6.34
CA THR A 9 -10.51 -4.73 -6.35
C THR A 9 -10.20 -5.79 -7.41
N PHE A 10 -10.06 -7.02 -6.95
CA PHE A 10 -9.69 -8.17 -7.79
C PHE A 10 -10.90 -9.00 -8.17
N THR A 11 -10.72 -9.92 -9.10
CA THR A 11 -11.78 -10.82 -9.54
C THR A 11 -12.08 -11.90 -8.50
N ASN A 12 -11.10 -12.26 -7.67
CA ASN A 12 -11.27 -13.25 -6.60
C ASN A 12 -10.23 -13.07 -5.50
N GLU A 13 -10.41 -13.82 -4.40
CA GLU A 13 -9.52 -13.75 -3.25
C GLU A 13 -8.11 -14.28 -3.55
N MET A 14 -8.00 -15.33 -4.35
CA MET A 14 -6.69 -15.90 -4.70
C MET A 14 -5.81 -14.88 -5.43
N MET A 15 -6.39 -14.14 -6.36
CA MET A 15 -5.68 -13.09 -7.08
C MET A 15 -5.26 -11.97 -6.12
N LYS A 16 -6.15 -11.57 -5.20
CA LYS A 16 -5.82 -10.56 -4.18
C LYS A 16 -4.61 -11.00 -3.37
N GLN A 17 -4.59 -12.22 -2.86
CA GLN A 17 -3.49 -12.72 -2.04
C GLN A 17 -2.18 -12.81 -2.83
N SER A 18 -2.23 -13.30 -4.06
CA SER A 18 -1.04 -13.42 -4.91
C SER A 18 -0.42 -12.06 -5.22
N VAL A 19 -1.23 -11.08 -5.60
CA VAL A 19 -0.75 -9.74 -5.92
C VAL A 19 -0.25 -9.03 -4.67
N THR A 20 -0.96 -9.15 -3.55
CA THR A 20 -0.55 -8.55 -2.28
C THR A 20 0.82 -9.09 -1.86
N ASN A 21 1.04 -10.40 -1.90
CA ASN A 21 2.32 -11.00 -1.56
C ASN A 21 3.44 -10.55 -2.51
N PHE A 22 3.14 -10.45 -3.80
CA PHE A 22 4.09 -9.95 -4.79
C PHE A 22 4.51 -8.50 -4.48
N MET A 23 3.56 -7.63 -4.14
CA MET A 23 3.85 -6.24 -3.81
C MET A 23 4.66 -6.12 -2.52
N ILE A 24 4.34 -6.91 -1.50
CA ILE A 24 5.12 -6.94 -0.25
C ILE A 24 6.57 -7.33 -0.54
N ALA A 25 6.78 -8.38 -1.32
CA ALA A 25 8.12 -8.89 -1.59
C ALA A 25 8.98 -7.94 -2.43
N ASN A 26 8.37 -7.17 -3.33
CA ASN A 26 9.11 -6.41 -4.33
C ASN A 26 9.10 -4.90 -4.13
N PHE A 27 8.09 -4.35 -3.47
CA PHE A 27 7.92 -2.90 -3.39
C PHE A 27 7.77 -2.32 -1.99
N ASP A 28 7.18 -3.05 -1.05
CA ASP A 28 6.96 -2.53 0.29
C ASP A 28 8.28 -2.22 1.01
N LEU A 29 8.33 -1.06 1.63
CA LEU A 29 9.50 -0.53 2.34
C LEU A 29 10.73 -0.33 1.45
N LYS A 30 10.51 -0.20 0.14
CA LYS A 30 11.54 0.09 -0.85
C LYS A 30 11.27 1.44 -1.50
N HIS A 31 12.26 1.96 -2.22
CA HIS A 31 12.14 3.22 -2.98
C HIS A 31 11.68 4.40 -2.11
N GLY A 32 12.19 4.47 -0.86
CA GLY A 32 11.92 5.56 0.04
C GLY A 32 10.65 5.42 0.89
N MET A 33 9.92 4.34 0.76
CA MET A 33 8.76 4.09 1.62
C MET A 33 9.22 3.81 3.04
N MET A 34 8.72 4.60 4.00
CA MET A 34 9.09 4.50 5.41
C MET A 34 8.19 3.56 6.20
N MET A 35 6.92 3.45 5.80
CA MET A 35 5.93 2.66 6.51
C MET A 35 4.93 2.13 5.51
N SER A 36 4.43 0.92 5.74
CA SER A 36 3.43 0.28 4.90
C SER A 36 2.39 -0.43 5.75
N PHE A 37 1.13 -0.31 5.37
CA PHE A 37 0.07 -1.12 5.97
C PHE A 37 -1.03 -1.37 4.96
N LYS A 38 -1.85 -2.39 5.23
CA LYS A 38 -2.90 -2.83 4.35
C LYS A 38 -4.20 -3.04 5.12
N ILE A 39 -5.29 -2.68 4.47
CA ILE A 39 -6.63 -2.88 5.00
C ILE A 39 -7.36 -3.82 4.04
N HIS A 40 -7.75 -4.99 4.53
CA HIS A 40 -8.53 -5.93 3.74
C HIS A 40 -10.02 -5.63 3.92
N THR A 41 -10.59 -4.92 2.95
CA THR A 41 -11.96 -4.41 3.03
C THR A 41 -13.01 -5.41 2.54
N ALA A 42 -12.59 -6.43 1.79
CA ALA A 42 -13.42 -7.53 1.32
C ALA A 42 -12.51 -8.70 0.93
N GLU A 43 -13.10 -9.87 0.65
CA GLU A 43 -12.33 -11.03 0.22
C GLU A 43 -11.48 -10.77 -1.04
N ASN A 44 -12.00 -9.92 -1.92
CA ASN A 44 -11.34 -9.56 -3.18
C ASN A 44 -10.83 -8.12 -3.22
N GLN A 45 -10.77 -7.43 -2.08
CA GLN A 45 -10.42 -6.02 -2.06
C GLN A 45 -9.41 -5.71 -0.95
N VAL A 46 -8.41 -4.90 -1.27
CA VAL A 46 -7.40 -4.46 -0.32
C VAL A 46 -7.01 -3.01 -0.59
N VAL A 47 -6.75 -2.27 0.47
CA VAL A 47 -6.18 -0.93 0.40
C VAL A 47 -4.75 -1.02 0.91
N HIS A 48 -3.78 -0.66 0.04
CA HIS A 48 -2.37 -0.55 0.42
C HIS A 48 -2.08 0.92 0.70
N ILE A 49 -1.40 1.21 1.80
CA ILE A 49 -0.99 2.57 2.11
C ILE A 49 0.49 2.58 2.43
N GLY A 50 1.24 3.43 1.76
CA GLY A 50 2.64 3.71 2.04
C GLY A 50 2.83 5.14 2.51
N ILE A 51 3.76 5.34 3.43
CA ILE A 51 4.11 6.65 3.95
C ILE A 51 5.53 6.99 3.53
N PHE A 52 5.70 8.20 3.01
CA PHE A 52 6.94 8.71 2.42
C PHE A 52 7.37 10.01 3.11
N PRO A 53 8.68 10.35 3.06
CA PRO A 53 9.13 11.60 3.67
C PRO A 53 8.55 12.85 2.98
N ASP A 54 8.29 12.78 1.68
CA ASP A 54 7.79 13.91 0.90
C ASP A 54 7.04 13.44 -0.36
N LYS A 55 6.43 14.39 -1.05
CA LYS A 55 5.67 14.14 -2.29
C LYS A 55 6.57 13.61 -3.40
N GLU A 56 7.77 14.15 -3.55
CA GLU A 56 8.69 13.74 -4.61
C GLU A 56 9.03 12.25 -4.51
N THR A 57 9.36 11.77 -3.30
CA THR A 57 9.64 10.36 -3.05
C THR A 57 8.43 9.49 -3.35
N ALA A 58 7.24 9.92 -2.96
CA ALA A 58 6.00 9.20 -3.25
C ALA A 58 5.73 9.13 -4.76
N ASP A 59 5.96 10.21 -5.48
CA ASP A 59 5.78 10.25 -6.94
C ASP A 59 6.79 9.33 -7.64
N GLU A 60 8.02 9.29 -7.19
CA GLU A 60 9.05 8.38 -7.71
C GLU A 60 8.66 6.92 -7.46
N TYR A 61 8.15 6.61 -6.28
CA TYR A 61 7.62 5.28 -6.00
C TYR A 61 6.51 4.90 -6.97
N GLY A 62 5.61 5.85 -7.26
CA GLY A 62 4.57 5.65 -8.27
C GLY A 62 5.13 5.31 -9.65
N ASN A 63 6.23 5.92 -10.04
CA ASN A 63 6.91 5.63 -11.31
C ASN A 63 7.53 4.23 -11.30
N HIS A 64 8.17 3.82 -10.19
CA HIS A 64 8.75 2.48 -10.05
C HIS A 64 7.69 1.37 -10.13
N THR A 65 6.48 1.63 -9.66
CA THR A 65 5.40 0.63 -9.62
C THR A 65 4.45 0.70 -10.82
N LYS A 66 4.64 1.63 -11.73
CA LYS A 66 3.71 1.87 -12.85
C LYS A 66 3.49 0.63 -13.70
N GLN A 67 4.57 -0.06 -14.06
CA GLN A 67 4.47 -1.27 -14.89
C GLN A 67 3.73 -2.40 -14.16
N ALA A 68 4.01 -2.59 -12.87
CA ALA A 68 3.32 -3.59 -12.07
C ALA A 68 1.82 -3.28 -11.98
N ARG A 69 1.45 -2.01 -11.76
CA ARG A 69 0.04 -1.61 -11.72
C ARG A 69 -0.67 -1.86 -13.06
N GLN A 70 0.03 -1.64 -14.17
CA GLN A 70 -0.52 -1.92 -15.50
C GLN A 70 -0.78 -3.41 -15.68
N GLN A 71 0.15 -4.26 -15.24
CA GLN A 71 -0.02 -5.70 -15.29
C GLN A 71 -1.20 -6.17 -14.43
N ILE A 72 -1.37 -5.58 -13.26
CA ILE A 72 -2.50 -5.85 -12.38
C ILE A 72 -3.81 -5.46 -13.05
N ALA A 73 -3.87 -4.32 -13.70
CA ALA A 73 -5.04 -3.87 -14.46
C ALA A 73 -5.35 -4.81 -15.63
N ASP A 74 -4.32 -5.27 -16.33
CA ASP A 74 -4.47 -6.21 -17.45
C ASP A 74 -5.02 -7.56 -17.00
N MET A 75 -4.85 -7.92 -15.73
CA MET A 75 -5.43 -9.12 -15.13
C MET A 75 -6.90 -8.95 -14.74
N GLY A 76 -7.48 -7.78 -14.98
CA GLY A 76 -8.88 -7.50 -14.68
C GLY A 76 -9.14 -6.81 -13.34
N ALA A 77 -8.12 -6.46 -12.60
CA ALA A 77 -8.28 -5.72 -11.34
C ALA A 77 -8.61 -4.25 -11.62
N LYS A 78 -9.39 -3.66 -10.73
CA LYS A 78 -9.66 -2.22 -10.72
C LYS A 78 -8.81 -1.59 -9.63
N SER A 79 -8.18 -0.45 -9.95
CA SER A 79 -7.30 0.23 -9.01
C SER A 79 -7.67 1.70 -8.90
N GLU A 80 -7.65 2.21 -7.67
CA GLU A 80 -7.90 3.61 -7.37
C GLU A 80 -6.76 4.14 -6.52
N ILE A 81 -6.11 5.22 -6.96
CA ILE A 81 -4.98 5.81 -6.27
C ILE A 81 -5.46 6.94 -5.35
N LEU A 82 -4.98 6.92 -4.12
CA LEU A 82 -5.20 7.96 -3.12
C LEU A 82 -3.83 8.53 -2.74
N ALA A 83 -3.68 9.84 -2.75
CA ALA A 83 -2.41 10.44 -2.39
C ALA A 83 -2.61 11.85 -1.83
N GLY A 84 -1.81 12.21 -0.85
CA GLY A 84 -1.87 13.54 -0.26
C GLY A 84 -0.91 13.72 0.90
N PRO A 85 -0.74 14.97 1.36
CA PRO A 85 0.05 15.23 2.56
C PRO A 85 -0.57 14.51 3.76
N LEU A 86 0.31 13.94 4.58
CA LEU A 86 -0.08 13.33 5.83
C LEU A 86 0.20 14.30 6.97
N THR A 87 -0.84 14.72 7.66
CA THR A 87 -0.73 15.61 8.81
C THR A 87 -1.09 14.86 10.08
N ASP A 88 -1.82 15.01 10.86
CA ASP A 88 -2.36 14.42 12.08
C ASP A 88 -2.03 12.93 12.31
N PHE A 89 -0.75 12.57 12.18
CA PHE A 89 -0.31 11.19 12.46
C PHE A 89 -0.11 11.04 13.98
N LEU A 90 -1.11 10.46 14.63
CA LEU A 90 -1.17 10.36 16.08
C LEU A 90 -1.04 8.91 16.52
N ILE A 91 -0.20 8.66 17.51
CA ILE A 91 -0.03 7.34 18.13
C ILE A 91 -0.20 7.51 19.61
N SER A 92 -1.02 6.66 20.24
CA SER A 92 -1.18 6.65 21.70
C SER A 92 0.16 6.35 22.37
N GLY A 93 0.47 7.03 23.46
CA GLY A 93 1.70 6.82 24.22
C GLY A 93 1.85 5.41 24.80
N ASP A 94 0.76 4.65 24.87
CA ASP A 94 0.76 3.28 25.40
C ASP A 94 1.00 2.23 24.31
N VAL A 95 1.05 2.63 23.05
CA VAL A 95 1.22 1.69 21.92
C VAL A 95 2.71 1.36 21.75
N THR A 96 3.02 0.07 21.62
CA THR A 96 4.38 -0.42 21.36
C THR A 96 4.52 -0.85 19.91
N LEU A 97 5.77 -0.96 19.45
CA LEU A 97 6.04 -1.52 18.10
C LEU A 97 5.49 -2.94 17.97
N ASP A 98 5.59 -3.75 19.03
CA ASP A 98 5.07 -5.11 19.00
C ASP A 98 3.57 -5.15 18.74
N GLN A 99 2.81 -4.22 19.35
CA GLN A 99 1.38 -4.10 19.10
C GLN A 99 1.09 -3.67 17.67
N LEU A 100 1.86 -2.70 17.14
CA LEU A 100 1.66 -2.19 15.77
C LEU A 100 2.02 -3.22 14.71
N THR A 101 2.99 -4.10 14.99
CA THR A 101 3.48 -5.09 14.03
C THR A 101 2.93 -6.49 14.26
N ALA A 102 2.11 -6.68 15.29
CA ALA A 102 1.50 -7.98 15.58
C ALA A 102 0.58 -8.40 14.42
N LYS A 103 0.65 -9.68 14.08
CA LYS A 103 -0.28 -10.26 13.09
C LYS A 103 -1.62 -10.50 13.75
N SER A 104 -2.67 -10.05 13.10
CA SER A 104 -4.05 -10.29 13.53
C SER A 104 -4.56 -11.64 13.08
#